data_070f70ebbc8f088a97ab0d58502dd71a
#
_entry.id   070f70ebbc8f088a97ab0d58502dd71a
#
_cell.length_a   1.000
_cell.length_b   1.000
_cell.length_c   1.000
_cell.angle_alpha   90.00
_cell.angle_beta   90.00
_cell.angle_gamma   90.00
#
_symmetry.space_group_name_H-M   'P 1'
#
loop_
_entity.id
_entity.type
_entity.pdbx_description
1 polymer ?
#
loop_
_entity_poly.entity_id
_entity_poly.type
_entity_poly.pdbx_seq_one_letter_code
_entity_poly.pdbx_strand_id
1 'polypeptide(L)'
;MKQNRRVEDYLKVIYRLRDTKVRGVDIARELGLKKPTVSVALKRMEDMSLVAFDTDRGVVLTEAGESLAREVTGRYDIIYGFLLDIGVDEQTAHEDACYMEHGISESSLEALQKLRRFLHSSDFDAQAHPNKSEDIF
;
A
#
# COMPACT_ATOMS: atom_id res chain seq x y z
N MET A 1 -13.55 5.63 8.77
CA MET A 1 -12.71 4.45 8.61
C MET A 1 -13.02 3.71 7.33
N LYS A 2 -14.26 3.22 7.18
CA LYS A 2 -14.58 2.46 5.97
C LYS A 2 -14.48 3.30 4.70
N GLN A 3 -14.87 4.57 4.77
CA GLN A 3 -14.78 5.45 3.62
C GLN A 3 -13.33 5.69 3.25
N ASN A 4 -12.49 5.88 4.27
CA ASN A 4 -11.08 6.10 4.04
C ASN A 4 -10.42 4.87 3.42
N ARG A 5 -10.85 3.69 3.85
CA ARG A 5 -10.29 2.48 3.29
C ARG A 5 -10.51 2.38 1.79
N ARG A 6 -11.72 2.72 1.35
CA ARG A 6 -12.00 2.64 -0.08
C ARG A 6 -11.17 3.65 -0.87
N VAL A 7 -11.06 4.86 -0.36
CA VAL A 7 -10.24 5.88 -0.99
C VAL A 7 -8.78 5.43 -1.04
N GLU A 8 -8.31 4.86 0.05
CA GLU A 8 -6.93 4.38 0.11
C GLU A 8 -6.67 3.29 -0.92
N ASP A 9 -7.63 2.39 -1.12
CA ASP A 9 -7.47 1.35 -2.12
C ASP A 9 -7.30 1.94 -3.52
N TYR A 10 -8.10 2.94 -3.85
CA TYR A 10 -8.00 3.61 -5.13
C TYR A 10 -6.64 4.30 -5.27
N LEU A 11 -6.23 5.01 -4.23
CA LEU A 11 -4.96 5.74 -4.28
C LEU A 11 -3.80 4.77 -4.49
N LYS A 12 -3.83 3.62 -3.85
CA LYS A 12 -2.77 2.63 -4.01
C LYS A 12 -2.68 2.15 -5.45
N VAL A 13 -3.81 1.86 -6.07
CA VAL A 13 -3.80 1.39 -7.45
C VAL A 13 -3.27 2.47 -8.39
N ILE A 14 -3.78 3.68 -8.24
CA ILE A 14 -3.35 4.78 -9.10
C ILE A 14 -1.85 5.04 -8.93
N TYR A 15 -1.39 5.03 -7.70
CA TYR A 15 0.01 5.27 -7.40
C TYR A 15 0.89 4.18 -8.01
N ARG A 16 0.48 2.93 -7.87
CA ARG A 16 1.25 1.80 -8.39
C ARG A 16 1.37 1.84 -9.90
N LEU A 17 0.33 2.29 -10.57
CA LEU A 17 0.28 2.30 -12.04
C LEU A 17 0.65 3.66 -12.63
N ARG A 18 1.17 4.57 -11.83
CA ARG A 18 1.32 5.98 -12.26
C ARG A 18 2.27 6.20 -13.42
N ASP A 19 3.15 5.24 -13.68
CA ASP A 19 4.07 5.37 -14.80
C ASP A 19 3.42 5.05 -16.12
N THR A 20 2.17 4.61 -16.11
CA THR A 20 1.40 4.33 -17.30
C THR A 20 0.16 5.22 -17.29
N LYS A 21 -0.59 5.21 -18.40
CA LYS A 21 -1.84 5.91 -18.44
C LYS A 21 -2.88 5.11 -17.67
N VAL A 22 -3.40 5.68 -16.59
CA VAL A 22 -4.37 5.01 -15.73
C VAL A 22 -5.76 5.52 -16.08
N ARG A 23 -6.67 4.61 -16.36
CA ARG A 23 -8.04 4.95 -16.65
C ARG A 23 -8.96 4.23 -15.68
N GLY A 24 -10.22 4.67 -15.64
CA GLY A 24 -11.17 4.04 -14.75
C GLY A 24 -11.30 2.55 -14.96
N VAL A 25 -11.19 2.10 -16.22
CA VAL A 25 -11.30 0.68 -16.51
C VAL A 25 -10.15 -0.11 -15.90
N ASP A 26 -8.97 0.49 -15.83
CA ASP A 26 -7.82 -0.18 -15.22
C ASP A 26 -8.03 -0.33 -13.72
N ILE A 27 -8.55 0.71 -13.09
CA ILE A 27 -8.82 0.67 -11.66
C ILE A 27 -9.91 -0.35 -11.36
N ALA A 28 -10.96 -0.37 -12.18
CA ALA A 28 -12.04 -1.33 -11.98
C ALA A 28 -11.51 -2.76 -12.05
N ARG A 29 -10.62 -3.02 -13.00
CA ARG A 29 -10.06 -4.35 -13.16
C ARG A 29 -9.21 -4.73 -11.94
N GLU A 30 -8.37 -3.80 -11.50
CA GLU A 30 -7.49 -4.07 -10.36
C GLU A 30 -8.26 -4.31 -9.07
N LEU A 31 -9.35 -3.58 -8.87
CA LEU A 31 -10.09 -3.69 -7.63
C LEU A 31 -11.29 -4.63 -7.71
N GLY A 32 -11.54 -5.21 -8.89
CA GLY A 32 -12.68 -6.09 -9.05
C GLY A 32 -14.01 -5.39 -8.90
N LEU A 33 -14.08 -4.15 -9.38
CA LEU A 33 -15.29 -3.34 -9.26
C LEU A 33 -15.88 -3.06 -10.63
N LYS A 34 -17.13 -2.62 -10.65
CA LYS A 34 -17.80 -2.26 -11.88
C LYS A 34 -17.45 -0.83 -12.27
N LYS A 35 -17.41 -0.58 -13.57
CA LYS A 35 -17.03 0.73 -14.07
C LYS A 35 -17.88 1.87 -13.50
N PRO A 36 -19.21 1.76 -13.39
CA PRO A 36 -19.99 2.85 -12.82
C PRO A 36 -19.59 3.15 -11.36
N THR A 37 -19.29 2.11 -10.61
CA THR A 37 -18.84 2.29 -9.22
C THR A 37 -17.56 3.11 -9.20
N VAL A 38 -16.62 2.77 -10.07
CA VAL A 38 -15.33 3.46 -10.12
C VAL A 38 -15.53 4.91 -10.58
N SER A 39 -16.40 5.14 -11.57
CA SER A 39 -16.66 6.51 -12.03
C SER A 39 -17.15 7.40 -10.91
N VAL A 40 -18.09 6.89 -10.11
CA VAL A 40 -18.64 7.68 -9.01
C VAL A 40 -17.56 7.95 -7.98
N ALA A 41 -16.76 6.94 -7.65
CA ALA A 41 -15.70 7.11 -6.66
C ALA A 41 -14.65 8.11 -7.13
N LEU A 42 -14.24 8.04 -8.39
CA LEU A 42 -13.24 8.95 -8.91
C LEU A 42 -13.74 10.38 -8.93
N LYS A 43 -15.03 10.57 -9.25
CA LYS A 43 -15.60 11.90 -9.22
C LYS A 43 -15.56 12.48 -7.80
N ARG A 44 -15.87 11.64 -6.81
CA ARG A 44 -15.80 12.06 -5.42
C ARG A 44 -14.37 12.40 -5.04
N MET A 45 -13.41 11.59 -5.49
CA MET A 45 -12.01 11.86 -5.18
C MET A 45 -11.52 13.14 -5.87
N GLU A 46 -12.07 13.43 -7.04
CA GLU A 46 -11.76 14.70 -7.68
C GLU A 46 -12.28 15.86 -6.85
N ASP A 47 -13.49 15.71 -6.32
CA ASP A 47 -14.06 16.74 -5.46
C ASP A 47 -13.24 16.91 -4.18
N MET A 48 -12.58 15.86 -3.73
CA MET A 48 -11.70 15.90 -2.56
C MET A 48 -10.30 16.40 -2.90
N SER A 49 -10.07 16.75 -4.16
CA SER A 49 -8.79 17.25 -4.66
C SER A 49 -7.67 16.22 -4.54
N LEU A 50 -8.01 14.95 -4.62
CA LEU A 50 -7.01 13.89 -4.57
C LEU A 50 -6.61 13.41 -5.95
N VAL A 51 -7.50 13.51 -6.94
CA VAL A 51 -7.19 13.12 -8.31
C VAL A 51 -7.65 14.22 -9.26
N ALA A 52 -7.11 14.19 -10.45
CA ALA A 52 -7.52 15.04 -11.55
C ALA A 52 -7.59 14.16 -12.81
N PHE A 53 -8.26 14.65 -13.82
CA PHE A 53 -8.35 13.95 -15.09
C PHE A 53 -7.59 14.75 -16.13
N ASP A 54 -6.76 14.05 -16.91
CA ASP A 54 -6.08 14.74 -18.00
C ASP A 54 -6.97 14.82 -19.23
N THR A 55 -6.44 15.37 -20.32
CA THR A 55 -7.26 15.60 -21.52
C THR A 55 -7.76 14.32 -22.16
N ASP A 56 -7.09 13.20 -21.90
CA ASP A 56 -7.48 11.90 -22.45
C ASP A 56 -8.28 11.08 -21.46
N ARG A 57 -8.80 11.72 -20.40
CA ARG A 57 -9.58 11.09 -19.36
C ARG A 57 -8.74 10.10 -18.54
N GLY A 58 -7.43 10.26 -18.60
CA GLY A 58 -6.55 9.53 -17.69
C GLY A 58 -6.66 10.11 -16.29
N VAL A 59 -6.46 9.26 -15.29
CA VAL A 59 -6.55 9.65 -13.89
C VAL A 59 -5.14 9.92 -13.39
N VAL A 60 -4.94 11.09 -12.82
CA VAL A 60 -3.64 11.43 -12.24
C VAL A 60 -3.86 11.87 -10.80
N LEU A 61 -2.85 11.63 -9.98
CA LEU A 61 -2.90 12.08 -8.58
C LEU A 61 -2.52 13.55 -8.52
N THR A 62 -3.22 14.30 -7.67
CA THR A 62 -2.78 15.63 -7.32
C THR A 62 -1.63 15.51 -6.33
N GLU A 63 -1.04 16.64 -5.97
CA GLU A 63 0.00 16.63 -4.97
C GLU A 63 -0.49 16.03 -3.66
N ALA A 64 -1.70 16.41 -3.24
CA ALA A 64 -2.30 15.87 -2.03
C ALA A 64 -2.55 14.38 -2.15
N GLY A 65 -3.07 13.96 -3.32
CA GLY A 65 -3.33 12.55 -3.56
C GLY A 65 -2.06 11.72 -3.54
N GLU A 66 -1.00 12.24 -4.14
CA GLU A 66 0.26 11.51 -4.18
C GLU A 66 0.86 11.37 -2.77
N SER A 67 0.78 12.43 -1.99
CA SER A 67 1.28 12.39 -0.62
C SER A 67 0.55 11.33 0.20
N LEU A 68 -0.77 11.31 0.09
CA LEU A 68 -1.56 10.33 0.81
C LEU A 68 -1.32 8.92 0.29
N ALA A 69 -1.17 8.77 -1.01
CA ALA A 69 -0.90 7.46 -1.60
C ALA A 69 0.43 6.90 -1.11
N ARG A 70 1.45 7.75 -1.02
CA ARG A 70 2.75 7.31 -0.50
C ARG A 70 2.64 6.85 0.93
N GLU A 71 1.85 7.55 1.72
CA GLU A 71 1.67 7.19 3.12
C GLU A 71 1.01 5.82 3.25
N VAL A 72 -0.07 5.60 2.50
CA VAL A 72 -0.79 4.33 2.56
C VAL A 72 0.07 3.19 2.04
N THR A 73 0.74 3.42 0.92
CA THR A 73 1.62 2.39 0.34
C THR A 73 2.77 2.08 1.28
N GLY A 74 3.30 3.10 1.94
CA GLY A 74 4.37 2.88 2.90
C GLY A 74 3.94 1.98 4.05
N ARG A 75 2.74 2.15 4.52
CA ARG A 75 2.21 1.28 5.57
C ARG A 75 2.15 -0.17 5.11
N TYR A 76 1.62 -0.39 3.91
CA TYR A 76 1.56 -1.73 3.37
C TYR A 76 2.96 -2.35 3.26
N ASP A 77 3.89 -1.60 2.70
CA ASP A 77 5.24 -2.11 2.49
C ASP A 77 5.90 -2.54 3.80
N ILE A 78 5.74 -1.73 4.84
CA ILE A 78 6.33 -2.03 6.13
C ILE A 78 5.72 -3.30 6.70
N ILE A 79 4.41 -3.41 6.69
CA ILE A 79 3.73 -4.58 7.25
C ILE A 79 4.04 -5.82 6.43
N TYR A 80 3.94 -5.73 5.12
CA TYR A 80 4.20 -6.86 4.24
C TYR A 80 5.62 -7.37 4.46
N GLY A 81 6.59 -6.45 4.43
CA GLY A 81 7.97 -6.84 4.63
C GLY A 81 8.22 -7.44 5.99
N PHE A 82 7.59 -6.90 7.03
CA PHE A 82 7.74 -7.44 8.36
C PHE A 82 7.21 -8.88 8.43
N LEU A 83 6.06 -9.11 7.83
CA LEU A 83 5.48 -10.46 7.86
C LEU A 83 6.36 -11.46 7.13
N LEU A 84 6.95 -11.05 6.01
CA LEU A 84 7.90 -11.91 5.31
C LEU A 84 9.11 -12.19 6.19
N ASP A 85 9.59 -11.17 6.88
CA ASP A 85 10.78 -11.32 7.74
C ASP A 85 10.57 -12.37 8.82
N ILE A 86 9.35 -12.50 9.33
CA ILE A 86 9.09 -13.46 10.40
C ILE A 86 8.55 -14.78 9.89
N GLY A 87 8.59 -15.00 8.57
CA GLY A 87 8.32 -16.31 8.02
C GLY A 87 6.93 -16.53 7.44
N VAL A 88 6.13 -15.48 7.31
CA VAL A 88 4.81 -15.62 6.69
C VAL A 88 4.99 -15.70 5.18
N ASP A 89 4.26 -16.61 4.54
CA ASP A 89 4.37 -16.77 3.09
C ASP A 89 3.83 -15.55 2.36
N GLU A 90 4.24 -15.39 1.11
CA GLU A 90 3.95 -14.18 0.35
C GLU A 90 2.46 -13.89 0.22
N GLN A 91 1.67 -14.91 -0.10
CA GLN A 91 0.25 -14.68 -0.30
C GLN A 91 -0.45 -14.27 0.99
N THR A 92 -0.16 -14.96 2.07
CA THR A 92 -0.76 -14.63 3.36
C THR A 92 -0.29 -13.24 3.82
N ALA A 93 1.01 -12.96 3.65
CA ALA A 93 1.54 -11.67 4.03
C ALA A 93 0.87 -10.54 3.26
N HIS A 94 0.63 -10.76 1.96
CA HIS A 94 -0.04 -9.76 1.15
C HIS A 94 -1.47 -9.50 1.64
N GLU A 95 -2.20 -10.58 1.86
CA GLU A 95 -3.60 -10.45 2.30
C GLU A 95 -3.68 -9.77 3.65
N ASP A 96 -2.82 -10.17 4.57
CA ASP A 96 -2.85 -9.60 5.91
C ASP A 96 -2.39 -8.15 5.89
N ALA A 97 -1.36 -7.84 5.11
CA ALA A 97 -0.88 -6.46 5.03
C ALA A 97 -1.93 -5.53 4.43
N CYS A 98 -2.66 -6.00 3.42
CA CYS A 98 -3.73 -5.21 2.84
C CYS A 98 -4.81 -4.91 3.86
N TYR A 99 -5.05 -5.83 4.77
CA TYR A 99 -6.04 -5.63 5.82
C TYR A 99 -5.50 -4.74 6.93
N MET A 100 -4.30 -5.01 7.37
CA MET A 100 -3.72 -4.34 8.54
C MET A 100 -3.38 -2.87 8.29
N GLU A 101 -3.04 -2.52 7.06
CA GLU A 101 -2.61 -1.16 6.77
C GLU A 101 -3.70 -0.13 7.08
N HIS A 102 -4.95 -0.56 7.06
CA HIS A 102 -6.07 0.34 7.27
C HIS A 102 -6.39 0.55 8.74
N GLY A 103 -5.86 -0.27 9.60
CA GLY A 103 -6.22 -0.20 11.01
C GLY A 103 -5.07 -0.06 11.99
N ILE A 104 -3.84 -0.09 11.49
CA ILE A 104 -2.70 -0.03 12.39
C ILE A 104 -2.42 1.42 12.80
N SER A 105 -2.06 1.62 14.05
CA SER A 105 -1.74 2.95 14.54
C SER A 105 -0.34 3.37 14.09
N GLU A 106 -0.10 4.68 14.11
CA GLU A 106 1.22 5.21 13.76
C GLU A 106 2.30 4.66 14.71
N SER A 107 1.97 4.58 15.99
CA SER A 107 2.93 4.07 16.97
C SER A 107 3.33 2.64 16.67
N SER A 108 2.35 1.80 16.38
CA SER A 108 2.66 0.41 16.05
C SER A 108 3.44 0.30 14.77
N LEU A 109 3.08 1.11 13.77
CA LEU A 109 3.78 1.09 12.51
C LEU A 109 5.25 1.48 12.68
N GLU A 110 5.50 2.52 13.47
CA GLU A 110 6.88 2.94 13.75
C GLU A 110 7.66 1.86 14.46
N ALA A 111 7.01 1.17 15.40
CA ALA A 111 7.68 0.09 16.11
C ALA A 111 8.05 -1.04 15.16
N LEU A 112 7.13 -1.40 14.25
CA LEU A 112 7.42 -2.42 13.25
C LEU A 112 8.58 -2.00 12.35
N GLN A 113 8.59 -0.74 11.94
CA GLN A 113 9.64 -0.25 11.07
C GLN A 113 10.99 -0.27 11.76
N LYS A 114 11.02 0.10 13.03
CA LYS A 114 12.26 0.04 13.79
C LYS A 114 12.78 -1.38 13.90
N LEU A 115 11.89 -2.31 14.18
CA LEU A 115 12.29 -3.71 14.28
C LEU A 115 12.79 -4.22 12.94
N ARG A 116 12.12 -3.88 11.85
CA ARG A 116 12.56 -4.30 10.52
C ARG A 116 13.96 -3.77 10.22
N ARG A 117 14.20 -2.50 10.55
CA ARG A 117 15.54 -1.94 10.33
C ARG A 117 16.59 -2.69 11.12
N PHE A 118 16.27 -3.07 12.35
CA PHE A 118 17.19 -3.86 13.16
C PHE A 118 17.44 -5.23 12.54
N LEU A 119 16.37 -5.90 12.10
CA LEU A 119 16.50 -7.23 11.49
C LEU A 119 17.36 -7.21 10.24
N HIS A 120 17.38 -6.09 9.53
CA HIS A 120 18.13 -5.96 8.31
C HIS A 120 19.46 -5.23 8.49
N SER A 121 19.82 -4.95 9.75
CA SER A 121 21.08 -4.28 10.01
C SER A 121 22.25 -5.25 9.90
N SER A 122 23.42 -4.70 9.65
CA SER A 122 24.64 -5.50 9.58
C SER A 122 24.90 -6.22 10.88
N ASP A 123 24.66 -5.54 11.99
CA ASP A 123 24.91 -6.11 13.30
C ASP A 123 24.07 -7.35 13.54
N PHE A 124 22.78 -7.27 13.20
CA PHE A 124 21.92 -8.42 13.37
C PHE A 124 22.34 -9.57 12.46
N ASP A 125 22.61 -9.25 11.20
CA ASP A 125 22.99 -10.28 10.25
C ASP A 125 24.27 -10.98 10.68
N ALA A 126 25.21 -10.24 11.19
CA ALA A 126 26.47 -10.82 11.63
C ALA A 126 26.24 -11.75 12.82
N GLN A 127 25.33 -11.41 13.69
CA GLN A 127 25.05 -12.23 14.86
C GLN A 127 24.19 -13.45 14.54
N ALA A 128 23.31 -13.31 13.57
CA ALA A 128 22.33 -14.34 13.29
C ALA A 128 22.87 -15.45 12.41
N HIS A 129 23.81 -15.13 11.52
CA HIS A 129 24.32 -16.15 10.64
C HIS A 129 25.23 -17.09 11.43
N PRO A 130 25.57 -18.24 10.93
CA PRO A 130 25.16 -18.80 9.64
C PRO A 130 23.82 -19.50 9.67
N ASN A 131 23.22 -19.62 10.82
CA ASN A 131 22.02 -20.42 10.98
C ASN A 131 20.77 -19.59 10.93
N LYS A 132 20.86 -18.45 10.29
CA LYS A 132 19.78 -17.51 10.30
C LYS A 132 18.48 -18.12 9.84
N SER A 133 18.52 -18.88 8.76
CA SER A 133 17.30 -19.45 8.24
C SER A 133 16.72 -20.53 9.12
N GLU A 134 17.58 -21.22 9.84
CA GLU A 134 17.12 -22.26 10.74
C GLU A 134 16.59 -21.70 12.04
N ASP A 135 17.22 -20.64 12.50
CA ASP A 135 16.86 -20.05 13.79
C ASP A 135 15.49 -19.44 13.77
N ILE A 136 15.01 -19.07 12.63
CA ILE A 136 13.77 -18.32 12.54
C ILE A 136 12.58 -19.20 12.72
N PHE A 137 12.64 -20.40 12.46
CA PHE A 137 11.53 -21.32 12.65
C PHE A 137 11.89 -22.70 12.21
#